data_3ab8e4e655c01af9f2de4f3be1df8761
#
_entry.id   3ab8e4e655c01af9f2de4f3be1df8761
#
_cell.length_a   1.000
_cell.length_b   1.000
_cell.length_c   1.000
_cell.angle_alpha   90.00
_cell.angle_beta   90.00
_cell.angle_gamma   90.00
#
_symmetry.space_group_name_H-M   'P 1'
#
loop_
_entity.id
_entity.type
_entity.pdbx_description
1 polymer ?
#
loop_
_entity_poly.entity_id
_entity_poly.type
_entity_poly.pdbx_seq_one_letter_code
_entity_poly.pdbx_strand_id
1 'polypeptide(L)'
;MAPVTPLLDTVSSPADTRALSIADLRQLADELRAETIDAVSQTGGHLGAGLGVVELTVALHHVYETPKDILIWDVGHQAYPHKILTGRRDRIRTLRQGGGLSGFTKRGESEYDPFGAAHAATSISAALGFCAARDICPS
;
A
#
# COMPACT_ATOMS: atom_id res chain seq x y z
N MET A 1 12.23 19.22 -5.45
CA MET A 1 13.37 18.61 -4.70
C MET A 1 12.80 17.32 -4.10
N ALA A 2 13.46 16.18 -4.27
CA ALA A 2 12.98 14.93 -3.68
C ALA A 2 12.88 15.06 -2.14
N PRO A 3 11.88 14.44 -1.51
CA PRO A 3 11.73 14.49 -0.05
C PRO A 3 12.92 13.80 0.64
N VAL A 4 13.24 14.27 1.84
CA VAL A 4 14.24 13.61 2.71
C VAL A 4 13.52 12.56 3.54
N THR A 5 13.89 11.29 3.36
CA THR A 5 13.14 10.14 3.88
C THR A 5 14.07 9.09 4.51
N PRO A 6 14.90 9.48 5.51
CA PRO A 6 15.97 8.62 6.03
C PRO A 6 15.45 7.31 6.64
N LEU A 7 14.26 7.31 7.24
CA LEU A 7 13.67 6.09 7.80
C LEU A 7 13.00 5.24 6.71
N LEU A 8 12.23 5.87 5.82
CA LEU A 8 11.61 5.18 4.68
C LEU A 8 12.65 4.54 3.74
N ASP A 9 13.85 5.12 3.65
CA ASP A 9 14.97 4.57 2.87
C ASP A 9 15.46 3.21 3.42
N THR A 10 15.17 2.90 4.67
CA THR A 10 15.50 1.61 5.30
C THR A 10 14.39 0.57 5.19
N VAL A 11 13.21 0.96 4.71
CA VAL A 11 12.04 0.09 4.59
C VAL A 11 11.93 -0.43 3.16
N SER A 12 12.21 -1.70 2.97
CA SER A 12 12.09 -2.39 1.67
C SER A 12 10.82 -3.23 1.56
N SER A 13 10.29 -3.65 2.69
CA SER A 13 9.10 -4.50 2.80
C SER A 13 8.30 -4.19 4.06
N PRO A 14 7.04 -4.62 4.16
CA PRO A 14 6.26 -4.50 5.40
C PRO A 14 6.92 -5.12 6.63
N ALA A 15 7.71 -6.17 6.46
CA ALA A 15 8.41 -6.82 7.57
C ALA A 15 9.33 -5.86 8.34
N ASP A 16 9.94 -4.90 7.65
CA ASP A 16 10.85 -3.93 8.24
C ASP A 16 10.14 -2.97 9.20
N THR A 17 8.82 -2.79 9.04
CA THR A 17 8.03 -1.91 9.93
C THR A 17 7.75 -2.51 11.30
N ARG A 18 7.83 -3.85 11.46
CA ARG A 18 7.42 -4.56 12.67
C ARG A 18 8.31 -4.30 13.87
N ALA A 19 9.58 -3.99 13.64
CA ALA A 19 10.56 -3.70 14.70
C ALA A 19 10.60 -2.21 15.09
N LEU A 20 9.86 -1.33 14.39
CA LEU A 20 9.89 0.10 14.62
C LEU A 20 9.14 0.49 15.89
N SER A 21 9.65 1.48 16.61
CA SER A 21 8.96 2.08 17.74
C SER A 21 7.76 2.93 17.27
N ILE A 22 6.86 3.28 18.18
CA ILE A 22 5.75 4.21 17.87
C ILE A 22 6.24 5.57 17.38
N ALA A 23 7.38 6.04 17.88
CA ALA A 23 7.98 7.30 17.40
C ALA A 23 8.47 7.16 15.95
N ASP A 24 9.14 6.04 15.64
CA ASP A 24 9.61 5.75 14.28
C ASP A 24 8.43 5.55 13.31
N LEU A 25 7.35 4.90 13.74
CA LEU A 25 6.15 4.73 12.90
C LEU A 25 5.50 6.08 12.54
N ARG A 26 5.52 7.05 13.45
CA ARG A 26 5.05 8.42 13.17
C ARG A 26 5.95 9.11 12.14
N GLN A 27 7.26 9.02 12.34
CA GLN A 27 8.23 9.56 11.38
C GLN A 27 8.06 8.89 10.01
N LEU A 28 7.94 7.56 9.98
CA LEU A 28 7.69 6.82 8.74
C LEU A 28 6.42 7.29 8.02
N ALA A 29 5.35 7.55 8.76
CA ALA A 29 4.11 8.09 8.18
C ALA A 29 4.32 9.48 7.57
N ASP A 30 5.07 10.37 8.22
CA ASP A 30 5.37 11.71 7.70
C ASP A 30 6.23 11.62 6.42
N GLU A 31 7.25 10.77 6.41
CA GLU A 31 8.11 10.54 5.25
C GLU A 31 7.34 9.89 4.09
N LEU A 32 6.50 8.90 4.37
CA LEU A 32 5.64 8.23 3.40
C LEU A 32 4.62 9.20 2.77
N ARG A 33 4.11 10.14 3.57
CA ARG A 33 3.24 11.23 3.11
C ARG A 33 3.98 12.13 2.14
N ALA A 34 5.19 12.56 2.50
CA ALA A 34 6.01 13.42 1.66
C ALA A 34 6.36 12.73 0.32
N GLU A 35 6.74 11.46 0.35
CA GLU A 35 7.03 10.66 -0.84
C GLU A 35 5.78 10.50 -1.73
N THR A 36 4.62 10.25 -1.13
CA THR A 36 3.34 10.15 -1.87
C THR A 36 2.98 11.47 -2.56
N ILE A 37 3.14 12.60 -1.87
CA ILE A 37 2.88 13.94 -2.43
C ILE A 37 3.83 14.21 -3.61
N ASP A 38 5.13 13.95 -3.43
CA ASP A 38 6.12 14.17 -4.50
C ASP A 38 5.80 13.30 -5.73
N ALA A 39 5.55 12.02 -5.54
CA ALA A 39 5.22 11.11 -6.64
C ALA A 39 3.96 11.54 -7.39
N VAL A 40 2.86 11.83 -6.68
CA VAL A 40 1.58 12.21 -7.29
C VAL A 40 1.64 13.58 -7.93
N SER A 41 2.47 14.51 -7.43
CA SER A 41 2.69 15.81 -8.07
C SER A 41 3.26 15.69 -9.49
N GLN A 42 3.98 14.61 -9.76
CA GLN A 42 4.60 14.32 -11.05
C GLN A 42 3.70 13.49 -11.98
N THR A 43 2.97 12.53 -11.41
CA THR A 43 2.19 11.56 -12.19
C THR A 43 0.72 11.90 -12.32
N GLY A 44 0.20 12.75 -11.44
CA GLY A 44 -1.24 12.88 -11.21
C GLY A 44 -1.81 11.67 -10.47
N GLY A 45 -3.06 11.77 -10.03
CA GLY A 45 -3.74 10.67 -9.35
C GLY A 45 -4.63 11.12 -8.18
N HIS A 46 -5.04 10.15 -7.36
CA HIS A 46 -5.92 10.36 -6.21
C HIS A 46 -5.11 10.73 -4.97
N LEU A 47 -4.78 12.01 -4.81
CA LEU A 47 -3.91 12.45 -3.70
C LEU A 47 -4.62 12.40 -2.34
N GLY A 48 -5.78 13.06 -2.22
CA GLY A 48 -6.47 13.20 -0.94
C GLY A 48 -6.83 11.88 -0.28
N ALA A 49 -7.31 10.92 -1.06
CA ALA A 49 -7.64 9.58 -0.56
C ALA A 49 -6.41 8.84 -0.03
N GLY A 50 -5.26 8.94 -0.73
CA GLY A 50 -4.00 8.35 -0.28
C GLY A 50 -3.48 8.98 1.00
N LEU A 51 -3.51 10.31 1.09
CA LEU A 51 -3.05 11.04 2.29
C LEU A 51 -3.90 10.75 3.53
N GLY A 52 -5.20 10.51 3.34
CA GLY A 52 -6.12 10.17 4.45
C GLY A 52 -5.88 8.81 5.08
N VAL A 53 -5.10 7.93 4.47
CA VAL A 53 -4.85 6.57 4.95
C VAL A 53 -3.37 6.25 5.19
N VAL A 54 -2.50 7.24 5.23
CA VAL A 54 -1.05 7.02 5.44
C VAL A 54 -0.79 6.33 6.76
N GLU A 55 -1.27 6.89 7.88
CA GLU A 55 -1.09 6.31 9.21
C GLU A 55 -1.76 4.94 9.33
N LEU A 56 -2.95 4.78 8.75
CA LEU A 56 -3.63 3.50 8.69
C LEU A 56 -2.80 2.46 7.93
N THR A 57 -2.20 2.84 6.80
CA THR A 57 -1.35 1.95 6.01
C THR A 57 -0.13 1.50 6.81
N VAL A 58 0.56 2.43 7.47
CA VAL A 58 1.71 2.13 8.34
C VAL A 58 1.30 1.20 9.47
N ALA A 59 0.18 1.49 10.15
CA ALA A 59 -0.31 0.68 11.26
C ALA A 59 -0.70 -0.74 10.82
N LEU A 60 -1.39 -0.89 9.69
CA LEU A 60 -1.77 -2.19 9.16
C LEU A 60 -0.54 -3.04 8.85
N HIS A 61 0.48 -2.48 8.18
CA HIS A 61 1.69 -3.20 7.86
C HIS A 61 2.61 -3.47 9.06
N HIS A 62 2.49 -2.68 10.12
CA HIS A 62 3.18 -2.94 11.38
C HIS A 62 2.54 -4.10 12.16
N VAL A 63 1.20 -4.15 12.19
CA VAL A 63 0.44 -5.11 13.02
C VAL A 63 0.25 -6.45 12.33
N TYR A 64 -0.07 -6.44 11.04
CA TYR A 64 -0.40 -7.65 10.28
C TYR A 64 0.79 -8.20 9.50
N GLU A 65 0.87 -9.52 9.39
CA GLU A 65 1.93 -10.23 8.67
C GLU A 65 1.57 -10.38 7.18
N THR A 66 1.49 -9.22 6.47
CA THR A 66 1.24 -9.24 5.02
C THR A 66 2.47 -9.78 4.27
N PRO A 67 2.29 -10.56 3.19
CA PRO A 67 1.04 -10.91 2.50
C PRO A 67 0.31 -12.13 3.06
N LYS A 68 0.83 -12.79 4.13
CA LYS A 68 0.17 -13.93 4.77
C LYS A 68 -1.20 -13.53 5.31
N ASP A 69 -1.28 -12.41 6.03
CA ASP A 69 -2.52 -11.75 6.35
C ASP A 69 -2.99 -10.98 5.12
N ILE A 70 -4.17 -11.31 4.63
CA ILE A 70 -4.70 -10.76 3.38
C ILE A 70 -5.27 -9.36 3.62
N LEU A 71 -4.65 -8.34 3.03
CA LEU A 71 -5.11 -6.96 3.05
C LEU A 71 -5.79 -6.59 1.73
N ILE A 72 -7.08 -6.27 1.78
CA ILE A 72 -7.86 -5.85 0.62
C ILE A 72 -8.24 -4.38 0.75
N TRP A 73 -7.87 -3.57 -0.23
CA TRP A 73 -8.28 -2.17 -0.33
C TRP A 73 -9.57 -2.04 -1.12
N ASP A 74 -10.59 -1.42 -0.54
CA ASP A 74 -11.80 -1.10 -1.28
C ASP A 74 -11.54 0.02 -2.29
N VAL A 75 -12.03 -0.10 -3.50
CA VAL A 75 -11.65 0.71 -4.67
C VAL A 75 -10.14 0.61 -4.99
N GLY A 76 -9.26 0.80 -4.02
CA GLY A 76 -7.80 0.71 -4.18
C GLY A 76 -7.12 1.99 -4.70
N HIS A 77 -7.88 3.09 -4.90
CA HIS A 77 -7.33 4.38 -5.32
C HIS A 77 -6.50 5.08 -4.24
N GLN A 78 -6.67 4.71 -2.98
CA GLN A 78 -5.92 5.17 -1.82
C GLN A 78 -4.64 4.37 -1.56
N ALA A 79 -4.33 3.35 -2.36
CA ALA A 79 -3.28 2.38 -2.08
C ALA A 79 -1.84 2.83 -2.48
N TYR A 80 -1.59 4.10 -2.74
CA TYR A 80 -0.25 4.58 -3.12
C TYR A 80 0.76 4.42 -1.97
N PRO A 81 0.44 4.80 -0.71
CA PRO A 81 1.30 4.50 0.43
C PRO A 81 1.57 2.99 0.58
N HIS A 82 0.56 2.16 0.39
CA HIS A 82 0.72 0.70 0.39
C HIS A 82 1.70 0.22 -0.69
N LYS A 83 1.63 0.75 -1.92
CA LYS A 83 2.58 0.39 -2.99
C LYS A 83 4.02 0.76 -2.61
N ILE A 84 4.23 1.92 -2.00
CA ILE A 84 5.55 2.37 -1.55
C ILE A 84 6.10 1.39 -0.50
N LEU A 85 5.33 1.05 0.54
CA LEU A 85 5.77 0.15 1.61
C LEU A 85 5.92 -1.32 1.18
N THR A 86 5.36 -1.70 0.04
CA THR A 86 5.40 -3.08 -0.48
C THR A 86 6.36 -3.24 -1.65
N GLY A 87 7.50 -2.53 -1.62
CA GLY A 87 8.63 -2.73 -2.54
C GLY A 87 8.45 -2.11 -3.93
N ARG A 88 7.48 -1.22 -4.12
CA ARG A 88 7.24 -0.56 -5.42
C ARG A 88 7.63 0.92 -5.44
N ARG A 89 8.38 1.37 -4.43
CA ARG A 89 8.80 2.77 -4.30
C ARG A 89 9.58 3.27 -5.51
N ASP A 90 10.52 2.48 -6.00
CA ASP A 90 11.35 2.86 -7.14
C ASP A 90 10.55 3.13 -8.42
N ARG A 91 9.39 2.49 -8.52
CA ARG A 91 8.47 2.61 -9.64
C ARG A 91 7.31 3.57 -9.39
N ILE A 92 7.20 4.16 -8.22
CA ILE A 92 6.01 4.96 -7.86
C ILE A 92 5.79 6.14 -8.81
N ARG A 93 6.86 6.69 -9.37
CA ARG A 93 6.81 7.79 -10.36
C ARG A 93 6.43 7.33 -11.77
N THR A 94 6.07 6.05 -11.95
CA THR A 94 5.45 5.53 -13.18
C THR A 94 3.94 5.30 -13.01
N LEU A 95 3.36 5.76 -11.91
CA LEU A 95 1.97 5.55 -11.55
C LEU A 95 1.04 6.05 -12.65
N ARG A 96 0.05 5.22 -13.06
CA ARG A 96 -0.95 5.51 -14.10
C ARG A 96 -0.40 5.77 -15.51
N GLN A 97 0.89 5.49 -15.74
CA GLN A 97 1.49 5.61 -17.06
C GLN A 97 1.50 4.27 -17.80
N GLY A 98 1.58 4.30 -19.12
CA GLY A 98 1.69 3.08 -19.93
C GLY A 98 2.92 2.25 -19.53
N GLY A 99 2.71 0.97 -19.20
CA GLY A 99 3.78 0.09 -18.70
C GLY A 99 4.22 0.35 -17.26
N GLY A 100 3.67 1.37 -16.60
CA GLY A 100 3.95 1.71 -15.21
C GLY A 100 3.00 1.04 -14.22
N LEU A 101 3.03 1.54 -12.98
CA LEU A 101 2.15 1.07 -11.91
C LEU A 101 0.69 1.48 -12.15
N SER A 102 -0.24 0.59 -11.85
CA SER A 102 -1.68 0.86 -11.84
C SER A 102 -2.03 1.90 -10.78
N GLY A 103 -3.03 2.73 -11.06
CA GLY A 103 -3.62 3.65 -10.08
C GLY A 103 -4.47 2.97 -9.00
N PHE A 104 -4.60 1.65 -9.05
CA PHE A 104 -5.34 0.79 -8.13
C PHE A 104 -4.48 -0.41 -7.74
N THR A 105 -4.91 -1.19 -6.75
CA THR A 105 -4.28 -2.48 -6.47
C THR A 105 -4.44 -3.42 -7.67
N LYS A 106 -3.40 -4.21 -7.97
CA LYS A 106 -3.37 -5.09 -9.13
C LYS A 106 -2.56 -6.35 -8.85
N ARG A 107 -3.20 -7.51 -8.88
CA ARG A 107 -2.59 -8.82 -8.58
C ARG A 107 -1.31 -9.11 -9.37
N GLY A 108 -1.24 -8.66 -10.62
CA GLY A 108 -0.05 -8.86 -11.46
C GLY A 108 1.13 -7.94 -11.13
N GLU A 109 0.99 -7.02 -10.17
CA GLU A 109 2.08 -6.12 -9.75
C GLU A 109 2.82 -6.61 -8.52
N SER A 110 2.12 -7.25 -7.58
CA SER A 110 2.68 -7.60 -6.29
C SER A 110 1.87 -8.70 -5.60
N GLU A 111 2.55 -9.55 -4.84
CA GLU A 111 1.91 -10.52 -3.95
C GLU A 111 1.11 -9.86 -2.81
N TYR A 112 1.41 -8.60 -2.50
CA TYR A 112 0.69 -7.79 -1.52
C TYR A 112 -0.64 -7.23 -2.05
N ASP A 113 -0.97 -7.44 -3.32
CA ASP A 113 -2.23 -7.06 -3.94
C ASP A 113 -3.08 -8.31 -4.24
N PRO A 114 -3.72 -8.94 -3.25
CA PRO A 114 -4.44 -10.20 -3.44
C PRO A 114 -5.67 -10.06 -4.33
N PHE A 115 -6.19 -8.83 -4.46
CA PHE A 115 -7.38 -8.51 -5.23
C PHE A 115 -7.18 -7.25 -6.08
N GLY A 116 -7.52 -7.33 -7.35
CA GLY A 116 -7.58 -6.18 -8.26
C GLY A 116 -8.89 -5.43 -8.06
N ALA A 117 -8.78 -4.12 -7.77
CA ALA A 117 -9.92 -3.27 -7.48
C ALA A 117 -10.07 -2.15 -8.51
N ALA A 118 -11.10 -1.37 -8.42
CA ALA A 118 -11.41 -0.08 -9.06
C ALA A 118 -12.87 0.33 -8.83
N HIS A 119 -13.71 -0.53 -8.28
CA HIS A 119 -15.12 -0.28 -7.97
C HIS A 119 -15.37 -0.37 -6.46
N ALA A 120 -16.19 0.54 -5.94
CA ALA A 120 -16.57 0.57 -4.53
C ALA A 120 -17.36 -0.69 -4.12
N ALA A 121 -17.19 -1.09 -2.86
CA ALA A 121 -17.84 -2.22 -2.21
C ALA A 121 -17.49 -3.61 -2.74
N THR A 122 -16.64 -3.74 -3.74
CA THR A 122 -16.21 -5.06 -4.27
C THR A 122 -15.29 -5.79 -3.29
N SER A 123 -14.62 -5.08 -2.38
CA SER A 123 -13.78 -5.67 -1.33
C SER A 123 -14.56 -6.59 -0.38
N ILE A 124 -15.82 -6.29 -0.12
CA ILE A 124 -16.67 -7.08 0.78
C ILE A 124 -16.88 -8.49 0.19
N SER A 125 -17.29 -8.57 -1.07
CA SER A 125 -17.48 -9.85 -1.76
C SER A 125 -16.18 -10.61 -1.93
N ALA A 126 -15.08 -9.91 -2.22
CA ALA A 126 -13.76 -10.52 -2.34
C ALA A 126 -13.30 -11.10 -0.99
N ALA A 127 -13.43 -10.34 0.10
CA ALA A 127 -13.09 -10.81 1.44
C ALA A 127 -13.91 -12.03 1.85
N LEU A 128 -15.22 -12.04 1.56
CA LEU A 128 -16.07 -13.21 1.80
C LEU A 128 -15.60 -14.43 1.01
N GLY A 129 -15.18 -14.26 -0.24
CA GLY A 129 -14.62 -15.33 -1.07
C GLY A 129 -13.31 -15.89 -0.48
N PHE A 130 -12.41 -15.04 0.02
CA PHE A 130 -11.19 -15.49 0.72
C PHE A 130 -11.50 -16.25 2.00
N CYS A 131 -12.47 -15.79 2.80
CA CYS A 131 -12.91 -16.51 4.01
C CYS A 131 -13.51 -17.87 3.66
N ALA A 132 -14.39 -17.95 2.67
CA ALA A 132 -14.97 -19.22 2.21
C ALA A 132 -13.90 -20.18 1.71
N ALA A 133 -12.94 -19.70 0.92
CA ALA A 133 -11.84 -20.53 0.42
C ALA A 133 -11.00 -21.11 1.56
N ARG A 134 -10.65 -20.30 2.56
CA ARG A 134 -9.93 -20.74 3.78
C ARG A 134 -10.69 -21.84 4.51
N ASP A 135 -12.02 -21.70 4.66
CA ASP A 135 -12.86 -22.62 5.42
C ASP A 135 -13.09 -23.94 4.67
N ILE A 136 -13.09 -23.91 3.32
CA ILE A 136 -13.25 -25.09 2.47
C ILE A 136 -11.91 -25.82 2.25
N CYS A 137 -10.82 -25.07 2.14
CA CYS A 137 -9.48 -25.59 1.86
C CYS A 137 -8.52 -25.21 3.00
N PRO A 138 -8.70 -25.76 4.21
CA PRO A 138 -7.77 -25.48 5.30
C PRO A 138 -6.38 -25.99 4.93
N SER A 139 -5.39 -25.10 4.96
CA SER A 139 -3.95 -25.38 4.73
C SER A 139 -3.30 -26.03 5.93
#